data_8b47db62f63681ee42941ad8a77d8061
#
_entry.id   8b47db62f63681ee42941ad8a77d8061
#
_cell.length_a   1.000
_cell.length_b   1.000
_cell.length_c   1.000
_cell.angle_alpha   90.00
_cell.angle_beta   90.00
_cell.angle_gamma   90.00
#
_symmetry.space_group_name_H-M   'P 1'
#
loop_
_entity.id
_entity.type
_entity.pdbx_description
1 polymer ?
#
loop_
_entity_poly.entity_id
_entity_poly.type
_entity_poly.pdbx_seq_one_letter_code
_entity_poly.pdbx_strand_id
1 'polypeptide(L)'
;MDTLAAAEITTAMVSAAFGATAALEAPRDADPFAAGDFVVYPTHGVGRIDKIGTEEIGGHSLELIAISFEENKMTLRIPVAQAKATGLRKLATREAMAQIMTILAGRPRTSRMMWAKRAQEFQAKINSGDLKAVAEVCRDLHSAANGAAPSYSQRNLFELAIDRLAGEFAGVVGTDKADAIVKLTRKLTDGRTADTAKADKARAADEEKSAEDAVSLAVADV
;
A
#
# COMPACT_ATOMS: atom_id res chain seq x y z
N MET A 1 -39.21 17.53 69.60
CA MET A 1 -39.17 18.25 68.33
C MET A 1 -37.70 18.33 67.92
N ASP A 2 -37.15 17.31 67.26
CA ASP A 2 -35.80 17.38 66.63
C ASP A 2 -35.43 16.05 66.03
N THR A 3 -36.29 15.46 65.19
CA THR A 3 -35.96 14.21 64.51
C THR A 3 -36.18 14.25 62.99
N LEU A 4 -36.51 15.45 62.48
CA LEU A 4 -36.77 15.65 61.05
C LEU A 4 -35.63 16.38 60.28
N ALA A 5 -34.66 16.97 60.97
CA ALA A 5 -33.56 17.66 60.32
C ALA A 5 -32.37 16.76 59.93
N ALA A 6 -32.27 15.55 60.46
CA ALA A 6 -31.15 14.63 60.17
C ALA A 6 -31.34 13.78 58.91
N ALA A 7 -32.60 13.64 58.44
CA ALA A 7 -32.87 12.79 57.26
C ALA A 7 -32.67 13.55 55.91
N GLU A 8 -32.78 14.87 55.88
CA GLU A 8 -32.62 15.63 54.62
C GLU A 8 -31.16 15.90 54.23
N ILE A 9 -30.26 15.91 55.21
CA ILE A 9 -28.82 16.10 54.93
C ILE A 9 -28.17 14.85 54.32
N THR A 10 -28.68 13.65 54.65
CA THR A 10 -28.12 12.40 54.12
C THR A 10 -28.54 12.17 52.67
N THR A 11 -29.70 12.61 52.23
CA THR A 11 -30.18 12.46 50.84
C THR A 11 -29.50 13.43 49.90
N ALA A 12 -29.15 14.65 50.35
CA ALA A 12 -28.47 15.64 49.51
C ALA A 12 -26.96 15.29 49.28
N MET A 13 -26.30 14.61 50.23
CA MET A 13 -24.91 14.20 50.07
C MET A 13 -24.73 12.95 49.17
N VAL A 14 -25.73 12.08 49.06
CA VAL A 14 -25.66 10.91 48.14
C VAL A 14 -25.92 11.30 46.68
N SER A 15 -26.72 12.35 46.45
CA SER A 15 -26.98 12.81 45.08
C SER A 15 -25.83 13.61 44.47
N ALA A 16 -24.94 14.16 45.26
CA ALA A 16 -23.76 14.89 44.78
C ALA A 16 -22.57 13.99 44.41
N ALA A 17 -22.60 12.73 44.86
CA ALA A 17 -21.51 11.77 44.60
C ALA A 17 -21.72 10.95 43.29
N PHE A 18 -22.93 10.98 42.69
CA PHE A 18 -23.23 10.24 41.45
C PHE A 18 -23.36 11.12 40.21
N GLY A 19 -23.10 12.40 40.30
CA GLY A 19 -23.28 13.39 39.23
C GLY A 19 -21.99 13.82 38.51
N ALA A 20 -20.88 13.13 38.62
CA ALA A 20 -19.64 13.52 37.94
C ALA A 20 -18.75 12.31 37.58
N THR A 21 -19.32 11.33 36.91
CA THR A 21 -18.55 10.55 35.94
C THR A 21 -18.64 11.24 34.58
N ALA A 22 -18.22 12.51 34.51
CA ALA A 22 -17.55 12.99 33.33
C ALA A 22 -16.34 12.07 33.20
N ALA A 23 -16.44 11.09 32.32
CA ALA A 23 -15.31 10.30 31.89
C ALA A 23 -14.18 11.31 31.61
N LEU A 24 -13.12 11.28 32.42
CA LEU A 24 -11.84 11.77 31.98
C LEU A 24 -11.52 10.93 30.76
N GLU A 25 -11.93 11.42 29.58
CA GLU A 25 -11.30 11.06 28.35
C GLU A 25 -9.82 11.44 28.53
N ALA A 26 -9.00 10.44 28.87
CA ALA A 26 -7.57 10.57 28.70
C ALA A 26 -7.35 11.18 27.30
N PRO A 27 -6.42 12.13 27.11
CA PRO A 27 -6.11 12.66 25.80
C PRO A 27 -5.76 11.44 24.94
N ARG A 28 -6.69 11.04 24.10
CA ARG A 28 -6.46 10.01 23.09
C ARG A 28 -5.31 10.58 22.26
N ASP A 29 -4.18 9.92 22.27
CA ASP A 29 -3.20 10.13 21.21
C ASP A 29 -4.00 10.13 19.92
N ALA A 30 -4.07 11.32 19.29
CA ALA A 30 -5.03 11.62 18.24
C ALA A 30 -5.11 10.44 17.29
N ASP A 31 -6.26 9.76 17.26
CA ASP A 31 -6.44 8.61 16.37
C ASP A 31 -6.08 9.08 14.96
N PRO A 32 -5.10 8.45 14.30
CA PRO A 32 -4.62 8.93 13.02
C PRO A 32 -5.71 8.88 11.94
N PHE A 33 -6.88 8.33 12.25
CA PHE A 33 -7.99 8.08 11.36
C PHE A 33 -9.22 8.93 11.72
N ALA A 34 -9.92 9.43 10.69
CA ALA A 34 -11.17 10.15 10.81
C ALA A 34 -12.22 9.59 9.84
N ALA A 35 -13.50 9.77 10.18
CA ALA A 35 -14.57 9.41 9.24
C ALA A 35 -14.42 10.23 7.94
N GLY A 36 -14.55 9.57 6.81
CA GLY A 36 -14.31 10.13 5.47
C GLY A 36 -12.90 9.98 4.95
N ASP A 37 -11.92 9.61 5.78
CA ASP A 37 -10.54 9.36 5.33
C ASP A 37 -10.47 8.16 4.40
N PHE A 38 -9.62 8.27 3.37
CA PHE A 38 -9.21 7.12 2.57
C PHE A 38 -8.05 6.40 3.23
N VAL A 39 -8.16 5.09 3.32
CA VAL A 39 -7.18 4.22 3.96
C VAL A 39 -6.85 3.02 3.07
N VAL A 40 -5.69 2.44 3.30
CA VAL A 40 -5.24 1.23 2.61
C VAL A 40 -5.21 0.08 3.60
N TYR A 41 -5.92 -0.98 3.26
CA TYR A 41 -5.84 -2.24 3.97
C TYR A 41 -5.05 -3.27 3.12
N PRO A 42 -4.05 -3.94 3.68
CA PRO A 42 -3.08 -4.74 2.90
C PRO A 42 -3.71 -5.75 1.94
N THR A 43 -4.76 -6.44 2.35
CA THR A 43 -5.41 -7.51 1.54
C THR A 43 -6.54 -7.00 0.64
N HIS A 44 -7.15 -5.85 0.95
CA HIS A 44 -8.34 -5.35 0.24
C HIS A 44 -8.10 -4.07 -0.57
N GLY A 45 -6.93 -3.43 -0.41
CA GLY A 45 -6.59 -2.20 -1.11
C GLY A 45 -7.18 -0.94 -0.48
N VAL A 46 -7.60 0.01 -1.30
CA VAL A 46 -8.11 1.31 -0.84
C VAL A 46 -9.56 1.18 -0.42
N GLY A 47 -9.88 1.68 0.77
CA GLY A 47 -11.24 1.82 1.30
C GLY A 47 -11.44 3.20 1.91
N ARG A 48 -12.69 3.53 2.20
CA ARG A 48 -13.08 4.76 2.86
C ARG A 48 -13.61 4.45 4.24
N ILE A 49 -13.22 5.24 5.24
CA ILE A 49 -13.78 5.14 6.58
C ILE A 49 -15.17 5.77 6.58
N ASP A 50 -16.20 4.96 6.81
CA ASP A 50 -17.58 5.43 6.91
C ASP A 50 -17.84 6.06 8.27
N LYS A 51 -17.49 5.34 9.34
CA LYS A 51 -17.66 5.78 10.71
C LYS A 51 -16.63 5.15 11.64
N ILE A 52 -16.34 5.86 12.72
CA ILE A 52 -15.64 5.35 13.88
C ILE A 52 -16.61 5.45 15.06
N GLY A 53 -16.83 4.39 15.79
CA GLY A 53 -17.76 4.40 16.90
C GLY A 53 -17.67 3.16 17.76
N THR A 54 -18.25 3.27 18.94
CA THR A 54 -18.27 2.19 19.92
C THR A 54 -19.47 1.27 19.65
N GLU A 55 -19.20 -0.01 19.51
CA GLU A 55 -20.22 -1.06 19.38
C GLU A 55 -20.01 -2.11 20.48
N GLU A 56 -21.11 -2.64 21.01
CA GLU A 56 -21.06 -3.70 22.01
C GLU A 56 -21.07 -5.08 21.30
N ILE A 57 -19.98 -5.83 21.47
CA ILE A 57 -19.82 -7.15 20.87
C ILE A 57 -19.49 -8.15 21.98
N GLY A 58 -20.39 -9.14 22.18
CA GLY A 58 -20.17 -10.19 23.19
C GLY A 58 -20.09 -9.67 24.63
N GLY A 59 -20.79 -8.57 24.96
CA GLY A 59 -20.74 -7.94 26.29
C GLY A 59 -19.52 -7.06 26.54
N HIS A 60 -18.71 -6.80 25.49
CA HIS A 60 -17.56 -5.88 25.56
C HIS A 60 -17.82 -4.67 24.65
N SER A 61 -17.58 -3.48 25.20
CA SER A 61 -17.63 -2.22 24.46
C SER A 61 -16.32 -2.04 23.69
N LEU A 62 -16.37 -2.08 22.37
CA LEU A 62 -15.22 -1.96 21.48
C LEU A 62 -15.38 -0.78 20.54
N GLU A 63 -14.36 0.04 20.42
CA GLU A 63 -14.30 1.09 19.42
C GLU A 63 -13.88 0.50 18.07
N LEU A 64 -14.74 0.65 17.05
CA LEU A 64 -14.58 0.04 15.73
C LEU A 64 -14.46 1.11 14.64
N ILE A 65 -13.61 0.85 13.68
CA ILE A 65 -13.51 1.56 12.41
C ILE A 65 -14.29 0.74 11.37
N ALA A 66 -15.32 1.30 10.79
CA ALA A 66 -16.04 0.71 9.67
C ALA A 66 -15.47 1.28 8.37
N ILE A 67 -14.94 0.42 7.52
CA ILE A 67 -14.29 0.76 6.25
C ILE A 67 -15.08 0.13 5.12
N SER A 68 -15.56 0.94 4.18
CA SER A 68 -16.20 0.47 2.95
C SER A 68 -15.18 0.35 1.81
N PHE A 69 -15.28 -0.73 1.07
CA PHE A 69 -14.49 -1.00 -0.13
C PHE A 69 -15.43 -1.04 -1.33
N GLU A 70 -15.39 0.01 -2.16
CA GLU A 70 -16.29 0.15 -3.31
C GLU A 70 -16.10 -0.97 -4.34
N GLU A 71 -14.87 -1.42 -4.55
CA GLU A 71 -14.54 -2.47 -5.52
C GLU A 71 -15.17 -3.82 -5.17
N ASN A 72 -15.11 -4.20 -3.91
CA ASN A 72 -15.61 -5.49 -3.42
C ASN A 72 -17.03 -5.39 -2.86
N LYS A 73 -17.62 -4.19 -2.80
CA LYS A 73 -18.92 -3.89 -2.17
C LYS A 73 -19.05 -4.49 -0.78
N MET A 74 -17.97 -4.42 0.00
CA MET A 74 -17.90 -4.97 1.34
C MET A 74 -17.55 -3.89 2.36
N THR A 75 -18.04 -4.08 3.59
CA THR A 75 -17.66 -3.25 4.73
C THR A 75 -16.91 -4.09 5.75
N LEU A 76 -15.71 -3.67 6.10
CA LEU A 76 -14.87 -4.30 7.13
C LEU A 76 -14.95 -3.49 8.41
N ARG A 77 -15.10 -4.18 9.56
CA ARG A 77 -15.08 -3.55 10.88
C ARG A 77 -13.83 -4.01 11.63
N ILE A 78 -13.01 -3.07 12.05
CA ILE A 78 -11.73 -3.33 12.69
C ILE A 78 -11.70 -2.59 14.03
N PRO A 79 -11.33 -3.25 15.14
CA PRO A 79 -11.08 -2.54 16.40
C PRO A 79 -9.96 -1.50 16.23
N VAL A 80 -10.18 -0.27 16.72
CA VAL A 80 -9.18 0.81 16.67
C VAL A 80 -7.84 0.36 17.24
N ALA A 81 -7.86 -0.39 18.35
CA ALA A 81 -6.68 -0.94 18.99
C ALA A 81 -5.86 -1.87 18.09
N GLN A 82 -6.50 -2.52 17.10
CA GLN A 82 -5.85 -3.45 16.18
C GLN A 82 -5.52 -2.83 14.82
N ALA A 83 -5.96 -1.60 14.54
CA ALA A 83 -5.79 -0.95 13.25
C ALA A 83 -4.32 -0.93 12.78
N LYS A 84 -3.38 -0.58 13.67
CA LYS A 84 -1.94 -0.60 13.37
C LYS A 84 -1.40 -2.01 13.16
N ALA A 85 -1.83 -2.97 13.98
CA ALA A 85 -1.36 -4.36 13.90
C ALA A 85 -1.83 -5.06 12.61
N THR A 86 -3.00 -4.69 12.10
CA THR A 86 -3.53 -5.21 10.83
C THR A 86 -2.92 -4.52 9.60
N GLY A 87 -2.04 -3.54 9.78
CA GLY A 87 -1.37 -2.82 8.71
C GLY A 87 -2.24 -1.74 8.04
N LEU A 88 -3.34 -1.33 8.70
CA LEU A 88 -4.15 -0.21 8.21
C LEU A 88 -3.32 1.07 8.21
N ARG A 89 -3.29 1.79 7.09
CA ARG A 89 -2.56 3.05 6.93
C ARG A 89 -3.35 4.04 6.08
N LYS A 90 -3.03 5.32 6.20
CA LYS A 90 -3.52 6.35 5.28
C LYS A 90 -2.92 6.16 3.88
N LEU A 91 -3.56 6.77 2.87
CA LEU A 91 -2.99 6.82 1.53
C LEU A 91 -1.59 7.44 1.55
N ALA A 92 -0.78 7.03 0.59
CA ALA A 92 0.54 7.63 0.38
C ALA A 92 0.43 9.12 0.04
N THR A 93 1.50 9.86 0.32
CA THR A 93 1.61 11.25 -0.09
C THR A 93 1.95 11.35 -1.58
N ARG A 94 1.77 12.53 -2.18
CA ARG A 94 2.16 12.78 -3.58
C ARG A 94 3.66 12.59 -3.81
N GLU A 95 4.48 12.94 -2.82
CA GLU A 95 5.93 12.74 -2.86
C GLU A 95 6.30 11.26 -2.86
N ALA A 96 5.65 10.47 -1.99
CA ALA A 96 5.81 9.02 -2.00
C ALA A 96 5.40 8.42 -3.36
N MET A 97 4.30 8.91 -3.94
CA MET A 97 3.84 8.47 -5.26
C MET A 97 4.84 8.84 -6.37
N ALA A 98 5.50 10.00 -6.30
CA ALA A 98 6.57 10.36 -7.24
C ALA A 98 7.77 9.39 -7.14
N GLN A 99 8.13 8.96 -5.92
CA GLN A 99 9.16 7.92 -5.73
C GLN A 99 8.73 6.58 -6.37
N ILE A 100 7.47 6.21 -6.24
CA ILE A 100 6.92 5.01 -6.89
C ILE A 100 7.06 5.08 -8.40
N MET A 101 6.74 6.22 -9.01
CA MET A 101 6.90 6.41 -10.45
C MET A 101 8.36 6.27 -10.90
N THR A 102 9.32 6.62 -10.05
CA THR A 102 10.75 6.40 -10.30
C THR A 102 11.12 4.92 -10.20
N ILE A 103 10.57 4.18 -9.22
CA ILE A 103 10.78 2.74 -9.08
C ILE A 103 10.25 1.98 -10.30
N LEU A 104 9.07 2.35 -10.80
CA LEU A 104 8.44 1.75 -11.99
C LEU A 104 9.27 1.96 -13.26
N ALA A 105 9.93 3.12 -13.39
CA ALA A 105 10.83 3.42 -14.51
C ALA A 105 12.21 2.76 -14.36
N GLY A 106 12.51 2.19 -13.21
CA GLY A 106 13.81 1.58 -12.91
C GLY A 106 14.00 0.23 -13.59
N ARG A 107 15.25 -0.23 -13.58
CA ARG A 107 15.63 -1.52 -14.16
C ARG A 107 14.99 -2.68 -13.37
N PRO A 108 14.36 -3.65 -14.04
CA PRO A 108 13.79 -4.82 -13.39
C PRO A 108 14.88 -5.71 -12.80
N ARG A 109 14.58 -6.32 -11.67
CA ARG A 109 15.48 -7.29 -11.02
C ARG A 109 15.20 -8.69 -11.56
N THR A 110 16.16 -9.22 -12.29
CA THR A 110 16.14 -10.64 -12.70
C THR A 110 16.62 -11.52 -11.56
N SER A 111 15.83 -12.51 -11.20
CA SER A 111 16.20 -13.52 -10.19
C SER A 111 16.36 -14.90 -10.85
N ARG A 112 17.41 -15.62 -10.48
CA ARG A 112 17.65 -17.00 -10.93
C ARG A 112 16.82 -18.04 -10.16
N MET A 113 16.00 -17.60 -9.20
CA MET A 113 15.18 -18.49 -8.39
C MET A 113 14.07 -19.14 -9.22
N MET A 114 13.67 -20.35 -8.82
CA MET A 114 12.54 -21.06 -9.41
C MET A 114 11.26 -20.22 -9.30
N TRP A 115 10.42 -20.28 -10.33
CA TRP A 115 9.17 -19.48 -10.41
C TRP A 115 8.28 -19.65 -9.18
N ALA A 116 8.08 -20.88 -8.71
CA ALA A 116 7.20 -21.13 -7.55
C ALA A 116 7.62 -20.33 -6.30
N LYS A 117 8.94 -20.23 -6.02
CA LYS A 117 9.46 -19.45 -4.89
C LYS A 117 9.31 -17.96 -5.13
N ARG A 118 9.58 -17.47 -6.35
CA ARG A 118 9.37 -16.07 -6.73
C ARG A 118 7.91 -15.65 -6.62
N ALA A 119 6.99 -16.52 -7.07
CA ALA A 119 5.56 -16.25 -6.97
C ALA A 119 5.09 -16.08 -5.52
N GLN A 120 5.60 -16.89 -4.60
CA GLN A 120 5.34 -16.74 -3.17
C GLN A 120 5.88 -15.41 -2.62
N GLU A 121 7.10 -15.02 -2.99
CA GLU A 121 7.69 -13.74 -2.59
C GLU A 121 6.89 -12.55 -3.15
N PHE A 122 6.47 -12.61 -4.40
CA PHE A 122 5.62 -11.58 -5.01
C PHE A 122 4.27 -11.49 -4.30
N GLN A 123 3.64 -12.62 -4.02
CA GLN A 123 2.38 -12.64 -3.26
C GLN A 123 2.54 -12.05 -1.86
N ALA A 124 3.63 -12.38 -1.15
CA ALA A 124 3.93 -11.81 0.15
C ALA A 124 4.14 -10.29 0.09
N LYS A 125 4.86 -9.79 -0.94
CA LYS A 125 5.05 -8.35 -1.18
C LYS A 125 3.73 -7.63 -1.48
N ILE A 126 2.86 -8.22 -2.30
CA ILE A 126 1.54 -7.64 -2.59
C ILE A 126 0.68 -7.57 -1.33
N ASN A 127 0.72 -8.62 -0.50
CA ASN A 127 -0.07 -8.71 0.72
C ASN A 127 0.51 -7.88 1.89
N SER A 128 1.75 -7.42 1.80
CA SER A 128 2.35 -6.57 2.85
C SER A 128 1.72 -5.18 2.94
N GLY A 129 1.06 -4.72 1.87
CA GLY A 129 0.51 -3.37 1.78
C GLY A 129 1.56 -2.27 1.61
N ASP A 130 2.86 -2.63 1.49
CA ASP A 130 3.91 -1.66 1.19
C ASP A 130 3.90 -1.28 -0.29
N LEU A 131 3.62 -0.02 -0.55
CA LEU A 131 3.50 0.55 -1.88
C LEU A 131 4.78 0.38 -2.72
N LYS A 132 5.96 0.49 -2.09
CA LYS A 132 7.26 0.30 -2.76
C LYS A 132 7.44 -1.15 -3.17
N ALA A 133 7.12 -2.10 -2.29
CA ALA A 133 7.20 -3.52 -2.59
C ALA A 133 6.26 -3.92 -3.74
N VAL A 134 5.03 -3.38 -3.76
CA VAL A 134 4.06 -3.61 -4.86
C VAL A 134 4.58 -3.03 -6.18
N ALA A 135 5.15 -1.83 -6.18
CA ALA A 135 5.74 -1.22 -7.37
C ALA A 135 6.94 -2.03 -7.93
N GLU A 136 7.79 -2.58 -7.05
CA GLU A 136 8.87 -3.50 -7.46
C GLU A 136 8.31 -4.75 -8.16
N VAL A 137 7.24 -5.34 -7.61
CA VAL A 137 6.56 -6.50 -8.22
C VAL A 137 6.01 -6.14 -9.60
N CYS A 138 5.34 -5.00 -9.75
CA CYS A 138 4.83 -4.53 -11.04
C CYS A 138 5.98 -4.39 -12.07
N ARG A 139 7.09 -3.76 -11.69
CA ARG A 139 8.25 -3.56 -12.54
C ARG A 139 8.88 -4.91 -12.96
N ASP A 140 9.09 -5.81 -12.00
CA ASP A 140 9.81 -7.06 -12.25
C ASP A 140 8.96 -8.06 -13.04
N LEU A 141 7.63 -8.07 -12.86
CA LEU A 141 6.71 -8.91 -13.64
C LEU A 141 6.46 -8.35 -15.04
N HIS A 142 6.35 -7.03 -15.20
CA HIS A 142 6.18 -6.41 -16.52
C HIS A 142 7.37 -6.68 -17.43
N SER A 143 8.58 -6.76 -16.88
CA SER A 143 9.80 -7.05 -17.63
C SER A 143 9.99 -8.53 -17.96
N ALA A 144 9.43 -9.46 -17.19
CA ALA A 144 9.56 -10.90 -17.44
C ALA A 144 8.94 -11.34 -18.78
N ALA A 145 8.16 -10.48 -19.43
CA ALA A 145 7.58 -10.68 -20.75
C ALA A 145 8.60 -10.51 -21.92
N ASN A 146 9.92 -10.43 -21.64
CA ASN A 146 10.94 -10.31 -22.68
C ASN A 146 11.05 -11.59 -23.50
N GLY A 147 10.40 -11.61 -24.66
CA GLY A 147 10.56 -12.65 -25.70
C GLY A 147 9.66 -13.88 -25.56
N ALA A 148 9.09 -14.17 -24.41
CA ALA A 148 8.10 -15.23 -24.21
C ALA A 148 6.80 -14.65 -23.65
N ALA A 149 5.65 -15.17 -24.10
CA ALA A 149 4.37 -14.78 -23.51
C ALA A 149 4.37 -15.09 -22.01
N PRO A 150 3.93 -14.15 -21.14
CA PRO A 150 3.90 -14.40 -19.70
C PRO A 150 2.94 -15.54 -19.39
N SER A 151 3.33 -16.42 -18.46
CA SER A 151 2.45 -17.51 -18.00
C SER A 151 1.17 -16.93 -17.36
N TYR A 152 0.13 -17.76 -17.29
CA TYR A 152 -1.12 -17.37 -16.63
C TYR A 152 -0.88 -16.86 -15.20
N SER A 153 -0.04 -17.55 -14.44
CA SER A 153 0.30 -17.16 -13.06
C SER A 153 1.04 -15.82 -12.99
N GLN A 154 1.92 -15.51 -13.95
CA GLN A 154 2.60 -14.22 -14.02
C GLN A 154 1.63 -13.09 -14.33
N ARG A 155 0.71 -13.29 -15.27
CA ARG A 155 -0.32 -12.30 -15.60
C ARG A 155 -1.21 -12.01 -14.41
N ASN A 156 -1.71 -13.05 -13.74
CA ASN A 156 -2.60 -12.89 -12.59
C ASN A 156 -1.93 -12.12 -11.43
N LEU A 157 -0.65 -12.41 -11.13
CA LEU A 157 0.10 -11.67 -10.13
C LEU A 157 0.36 -10.22 -10.54
N PHE A 158 0.64 -9.98 -11.82
CA PHE A 158 0.82 -8.62 -12.35
C PHE A 158 -0.49 -7.81 -12.28
N GLU A 159 -1.60 -8.41 -12.71
CA GLU A 159 -2.93 -7.79 -12.63
C GLU A 159 -3.31 -7.43 -11.20
N LEU A 160 -3.06 -8.33 -10.25
CA LEU A 160 -3.30 -8.06 -8.84
C LEU A 160 -2.42 -6.92 -8.30
N ALA A 161 -1.14 -6.90 -8.67
CA ALA A 161 -0.21 -5.87 -8.22
C ALA A 161 -0.53 -4.49 -8.82
N ILE A 162 -0.79 -4.43 -10.13
CA ILE A 162 -1.11 -3.17 -10.81
C ILE A 162 -2.45 -2.63 -10.34
N ASP A 163 -3.42 -3.49 -10.07
CA ASP A 163 -4.73 -3.14 -9.55
C ASP A 163 -4.64 -2.46 -8.17
N ARG A 164 -3.83 -3.03 -7.26
CA ARG A 164 -3.55 -2.45 -5.94
C ARG A 164 -2.87 -1.07 -6.05
N LEU A 165 -1.84 -0.99 -6.89
CA LEU A 165 -1.09 0.25 -7.11
C LEU A 165 -1.96 1.33 -7.73
N ALA A 166 -2.80 0.96 -8.71
CA ALA A 166 -3.70 1.88 -9.41
C ALA A 166 -4.80 2.44 -8.49
N GLY A 167 -5.37 1.61 -7.60
CA GLY A 167 -6.35 2.08 -6.62
C GLY A 167 -5.76 3.16 -5.71
N GLU A 168 -4.55 2.96 -5.20
CA GLU A 168 -3.88 3.96 -4.37
C GLU A 168 -3.45 5.20 -5.17
N PHE A 169 -2.91 5.02 -6.38
CA PHE A 169 -2.58 6.13 -7.27
C PHE A 169 -3.81 6.99 -7.60
N ALA A 170 -4.94 6.35 -7.92
CA ALA A 170 -6.20 7.03 -8.20
C ALA A 170 -6.67 7.87 -7.01
N GLY A 171 -6.62 7.30 -5.79
CA GLY A 171 -6.98 8.00 -4.56
C GLY A 171 -6.08 9.21 -4.26
N VAL A 172 -4.77 9.11 -4.52
CA VAL A 172 -3.80 10.20 -4.27
C VAL A 172 -3.92 11.33 -5.30
N VAL A 173 -4.11 10.97 -6.58
CA VAL A 173 -4.12 11.93 -7.69
C VAL A 173 -5.53 12.49 -7.94
N GLY A 174 -6.57 11.79 -7.51
CA GLY A 174 -7.97 12.14 -7.78
C GLY A 174 -8.38 11.81 -9.22
N THR A 175 -7.90 10.69 -9.78
CA THR A 175 -8.23 10.22 -11.14
C THR A 175 -9.00 8.91 -11.06
N ASP A 176 -9.62 8.51 -12.16
CA ASP A 176 -10.23 7.20 -12.25
C ASP A 176 -9.17 6.07 -12.23
N LYS A 177 -9.54 4.90 -11.71
CA LYS A 177 -8.65 3.75 -11.60
C LYS A 177 -8.19 3.23 -12.97
N ALA A 178 -9.06 3.26 -13.98
CA ALA A 178 -8.71 2.87 -15.33
C ALA A 178 -7.62 3.77 -15.92
N ASP A 179 -7.75 5.09 -15.76
CA ASP A 179 -6.73 6.06 -16.17
C ASP A 179 -5.41 5.88 -15.41
N ALA A 180 -5.50 5.53 -14.11
CA ALA A 180 -4.33 5.21 -13.29
C ALA A 180 -3.57 4.00 -13.85
N ILE A 181 -4.26 2.91 -14.21
CA ILE A 181 -3.67 1.71 -14.82
C ILE A 181 -2.94 2.08 -16.12
N VAL A 182 -3.57 2.86 -16.99
CA VAL A 182 -2.95 3.31 -18.26
C VAL A 182 -1.67 4.09 -18.00
N LYS A 183 -1.69 5.05 -17.07
CA LYS A 183 -0.51 5.88 -16.72
C LYS A 183 0.63 5.04 -16.14
N LEU A 184 0.31 4.11 -15.24
CA LEU A 184 1.30 3.23 -14.61
C LEU A 184 1.91 2.26 -15.62
N THR A 185 1.10 1.64 -16.47
CA THR A 185 1.56 0.73 -17.53
C THR A 185 2.43 1.46 -18.55
N ARG A 186 2.05 2.67 -18.95
CA ARG A 186 2.88 3.51 -19.81
C ARG A 186 4.24 3.79 -19.19
N LYS A 187 4.28 4.13 -17.89
CA LYS A 187 5.53 4.39 -17.17
C LYS A 187 6.45 3.16 -17.12
N LEU A 188 5.87 1.97 -16.92
CA LEU A 188 6.59 0.70 -16.98
C LEU A 188 7.18 0.44 -18.37
N THR A 189 6.43 0.74 -19.42
CA THR A 189 6.86 0.57 -20.83
C THR A 189 7.98 1.56 -21.18
N ASP A 190 7.83 2.85 -20.83
CA ASP A 190 8.83 3.89 -21.08
C ASP A 190 10.16 3.57 -20.37
N GLY A 191 10.12 3.10 -19.11
CA GLY A 191 11.29 2.67 -18.38
C GLY A 191 12.02 1.52 -19.06
N ARG A 192 11.29 0.55 -19.60
CA ARG A 192 11.86 -0.60 -20.31
C ARG A 192 12.52 -0.21 -21.62
N THR A 193 11.89 0.66 -22.43
CA THR A 193 12.48 1.12 -23.69
C THR A 193 13.76 1.90 -23.48
N ALA A 194 13.84 2.70 -22.42
CA ALA A 194 15.05 3.42 -22.03
C ALA A 194 16.19 2.46 -21.61
N ASP A 195 15.87 1.40 -20.88
CA ASP A 195 16.85 0.38 -20.45
C ASP A 195 17.39 -0.45 -21.61
N THR A 196 16.55 -0.87 -22.55
CA THR A 196 16.98 -1.60 -23.76
C THR A 196 17.87 -0.74 -24.64
N ALA A 197 17.50 0.51 -24.90
CA ALA A 197 18.32 1.43 -25.68
C ALA A 197 19.71 1.69 -25.03
N LYS A 198 19.75 1.77 -23.71
CA LYS A 198 21.03 1.93 -22.98
C LYS A 198 21.89 0.66 -23.02
N ALA A 199 21.28 -0.53 -22.95
CA ALA A 199 21.98 -1.80 -23.05
C ALA A 199 22.54 -2.02 -24.47
N ASP A 200 21.78 -1.71 -25.51
CA ASP A 200 22.21 -1.81 -26.90
C ASP A 200 23.36 -0.85 -27.21
N LYS A 201 23.30 0.40 -26.69
CA LYS A 201 24.40 1.36 -26.83
C LYS A 201 25.68 0.91 -26.12
N ALA A 202 25.55 0.31 -24.92
CA ALA A 202 26.71 -0.22 -24.17
C ALA A 202 27.34 -1.41 -24.92
N ARG A 203 26.51 -2.26 -25.52
CA ARG A 203 26.97 -3.42 -26.29
C ARG A 203 27.70 -3.00 -27.57
N ALA A 204 27.16 -2.01 -28.29
CA ALA A 204 27.80 -1.45 -29.47
C ALA A 204 29.18 -0.80 -29.16
N ALA A 205 29.29 -0.11 -27.99
CA ALA A 205 30.55 0.46 -27.56
C ALA A 205 31.60 -0.60 -27.18
N ASP A 206 31.16 -1.72 -26.59
CA ASP A 206 32.06 -2.85 -26.28
C ASP A 206 32.52 -3.59 -27.53
N GLU A 207 31.65 -3.75 -28.54
CA GLU A 207 31.99 -4.34 -29.82
C GLU A 207 32.99 -3.47 -30.60
N GLU A 208 32.80 -2.15 -30.60
CA GLU A 208 33.70 -1.19 -31.23
C GLU A 208 35.12 -1.20 -30.60
N LYS A 209 35.16 -1.21 -29.26
CA LYS A 209 36.42 -1.32 -28.52
C LYS A 209 37.15 -2.64 -28.76
N SER A 210 36.41 -3.73 -28.82
CA SER A 210 36.97 -5.07 -29.13
C SER A 210 37.53 -5.14 -30.54
N ALA A 211 36.90 -4.45 -31.51
CA ALA A 211 37.37 -4.37 -32.88
C ALA A 211 38.63 -3.51 -33.00
N GLU A 212 38.72 -2.38 -32.25
CA GLU A 212 39.94 -1.54 -32.22
C GLU A 212 41.12 -2.28 -31.57
N ASP A 213 40.90 -3.01 -30.46
CA ASP A 213 41.92 -3.81 -29.82
C ASP A 213 42.44 -4.94 -30.73
N ALA A 214 41.54 -5.59 -31.50
CA ALA A 214 41.91 -6.63 -32.48
C ALA A 214 42.75 -6.07 -33.64
N VAL A 215 42.41 -4.89 -34.14
CA VAL A 215 43.19 -4.20 -35.20
C VAL A 215 44.56 -3.77 -34.67
N SER A 216 44.65 -3.25 -33.44
CA SER A 216 45.90 -2.84 -32.81
C SER A 216 46.86 -4.02 -32.62
N LEU A 217 46.35 -5.20 -32.24
CA LEU A 217 47.12 -6.43 -32.09
C LEU A 217 47.66 -6.93 -33.44
N ALA A 218 46.86 -6.83 -34.50
CA ALA A 218 47.24 -7.28 -35.84
C ALA A 218 48.30 -6.39 -36.50
N VAL A 219 48.40 -5.11 -36.09
CA VAL A 219 49.42 -4.16 -36.59
C VAL A 219 50.75 -4.28 -35.84
N ALA A 220 50.76 -4.82 -34.62
CA ALA A 220 51.95 -4.99 -33.80
C ALA A 220 52.77 -6.24 -34.17
N ASP A 221 52.25 -7.13 -35.03
CA ASP A 221 52.87 -8.43 -35.39
C ASP A 221 53.49 -8.43 -36.81
N VAL A 222 53.61 -7.21 -37.46
CA VAL A 222 54.29 -6.96 -38.75
C VAL A 222 55.57 -6.17 -38.53
#